data_cb89747d168bb4fb419a7c04ff63ccaa
#
_entry.id   cb89747d168bb4fb419a7c04ff63ccaa
#
_cell.length_a   1.000
_cell.length_b   1.000
_cell.length_c   1.000
_cell.angle_alpha   90.00
_cell.angle_beta   90.00
_cell.angle_gamma   90.00
#
_symmetry.space_group_name_H-M   'P 1'
#
loop_
_entity.id
_entity.type
_entity.pdbx_description
1 polymer ?
#
loop_
_entity_poly.entity_id
_entity_poly.type
_entity_poly.pdbx_seq_one_letter_code
_entity_poly.pdbx_strand_id
1 'polypeptide(L)'
;MFVPKRQIIYILAILTFLSSCITSEKVNYMQKPGFNIPAYKDSTGFGDYRLRAGDRLFVRVYSTDDKTNALFNGSTGNTQMMMSGAGGASDLYTYLVTEEGVINFPMIGDIPMAGKTVREATSALEKAIEPLFRFSTVEMRVVNRNFSVIGGGKSGYYTMPREKINIFQALAMAGDVGMYGDRSRIRILRETDNGTIIKSFEIGRAHV
;
A
#
# COMPACT_ATOMS: atom_id res chain seq x y z
N MET A 1 7.85 57.05 34.46
CA MET A 1 8.25 56.81 33.09
C MET A 1 7.00 56.51 32.28
N PHE A 2 6.44 57.57 31.64
CA PHE A 2 5.14 57.47 30.92
C PHE A 2 5.42 56.90 29.52
N VAL A 3 4.89 55.72 29.24
CA VAL A 3 4.93 55.16 27.88
C VAL A 3 3.92 55.96 27.02
N PRO A 4 4.33 56.58 25.92
CA PRO A 4 3.46 57.38 25.09
C PRO A 4 2.34 56.52 24.48
N LYS A 5 1.11 57.00 24.53
CA LYS A 5 -0.12 56.30 24.03
C LYS A 5 0.05 55.66 22.66
N ARG A 6 0.88 56.22 21.81
CA ARG A 6 1.19 55.73 20.48
C ARG A 6 1.95 54.42 20.49
N GLN A 7 2.87 54.19 21.46
CA GLN A 7 3.61 52.92 21.60
C GLN A 7 2.70 51.82 22.15
N ILE A 8 1.76 52.14 23.02
CA ILE A 8 0.79 51.16 23.55
C ILE A 8 -0.09 50.61 22.42
N ILE A 9 -0.49 51.45 21.45
CA ILE A 9 -1.30 51.04 20.29
C ILE A 9 -0.48 50.08 19.38
N TYR A 10 0.80 50.34 19.16
CA TYR A 10 1.67 49.44 18.37
C TYR A 10 1.90 48.10 19.06
N ILE A 11 2.09 48.10 20.39
CA ILE A 11 2.22 46.86 21.18
C ILE A 11 0.94 46.05 21.12
N LEU A 12 -0.21 46.68 21.25
CA LEU A 12 -1.52 46.04 21.17
C LEU A 12 -1.77 45.45 19.77
N ALA A 13 -1.40 46.20 18.72
CA ALA A 13 -1.48 45.70 17.34
C ALA A 13 -0.57 44.52 17.06
N ILE A 14 0.67 44.51 17.59
CA ILE A 14 1.58 43.39 17.46
C ILE A 14 1.07 42.16 18.24
N LEU A 15 0.46 42.35 19.42
CA LEU A 15 -0.12 41.24 20.20
C LEU A 15 -1.28 40.55 19.45
N THR A 16 -2.07 41.31 18.70
CA THR A 16 -3.17 40.72 17.91
C THR A 16 -2.71 39.93 16.70
N PHE A 17 -1.55 40.27 16.12
CA PHE A 17 -0.95 39.49 15.02
C PHE A 17 -0.30 38.19 15.46
N LEU A 18 0.00 38.01 16.76
CA LEU A 18 0.65 36.82 17.31
C LEU A 18 -0.34 35.69 17.64
N SER A 19 -1.65 35.91 17.56
CA SER A 19 -2.67 34.88 17.84
C SER A 19 -2.98 34.00 16.62
N SER A 20 -1.95 33.50 15.94
CA SER A 20 -2.11 32.44 14.95
C SER A 20 -2.24 31.07 15.64
N CYS A 21 -3.37 30.81 16.23
CA CYS A 21 -3.67 29.49 16.78
C CYS A 21 -3.96 28.52 15.65
N ILE A 22 -3.12 27.49 15.52
CA ILE A 22 -3.46 26.30 14.74
C ILE A 22 -4.69 25.67 15.40
N THR A 23 -5.82 25.72 14.73
CA THR A 23 -7.08 25.20 15.25
C THR A 23 -6.96 23.67 15.41
N SER A 24 -7.39 23.15 16.56
CA SER A 24 -7.37 21.69 16.86
C SER A 24 -8.11 20.87 15.78
N GLU A 25 -9.03 21.46 15.06
CA GLU A 25 -9.75 20.86 13.93
C GLU A 25 -8.86 20.43 12.76
N LYS A 26 -7.67 21.06 12.61
CA LYS A 26 -6.70 20.68 11.56
C LYS A 26 -5.73 19.58 11.98
N VAL A 27 -5.63 19.32 13.28
CA VAL A 27 -4.62 18.44 13.86
C VAL A 27 -5.18 17.07 14.25
N ASN A 28 -6.46 16.98 14.60
CA ASN A 28 -7.04 15.74 15.09
C ASN A 28 -7.78 14.95 13.98
N TYR A 29 -7.72 13.63 14.09
CA TYR A 29 -8.51 12.71 13.25
C TYR A 29 -9.95 12.59 13.76
N MET A 30 -10.89 12.30 12.86
CA MET A 30 -12.26 11.88 13.15
C MET A 30 -13.02 12.83 14.10
N GLN A 31 -12.81 14.12 13.98
CA GLN A 31 -13.53 15.10 14.78
C GLN A 31 -14.97 15.28 14.27
N LYS A 32 -15.91 15.34 15.22
CA LYS A 32 -17.34 15.49 15.01
C LYS A 32 -17.91 14.40 14.11
N PRO A 33 -18.13 13.18 14.62
CA PRO A 33 -19.08 12.30 13.98
C PRO A 33 -20.40 13.07 13.95
N GLY A 34 -20.92 13.36 12.75
CA GLY A 34 -22.26 13.87 12.60
C GLY A 34 -23.23 12.98 13.37
N PHE A 35 -24.32 13.51 13.88
CA PHE A 35 -25.30 12.84 14.77
C PHE A 35 -25.88 11.52 14.21
N ASN A 36 -25.61 11.20 12.96
CA ASN A 36 -25.91 9.92 12.34
C ASN A 36 -24.66 9.50 11.57
N ILE A 37 -23.88 8.58 12.12
CA ILE A 37 -22.97 7.77 11.31
C ILE A 37 -23.87 6.73 10.65
N PRO A 38 -24.28 6.89 9.37
CA PRO A 38 -24.93 5.80 8.69
C PRO A 38 -23.96 4.65 8.71
N ALA A 39 -24.43 3.43 9.00
CA ALA A 39 -23.61 2.24 8.90
C ALA A 39 -22.87 2.34 7.56
N TYR A 40 -21.56 2.53 7.62
CA TYR A 40 -20.72 2.80 6.44
C TYR A 40 -20.81 1.57 5.54
N LYS A 41 -21.76 1.65 4.63
CA LYS A 41 -21.83 0.66 3.56
C LYS A 41 -20.69 1.03 2.63
N ASP A 42 -19.59 0.32 2.75
CA ASP A 42 -18.45 0.49 1.85
C ASP A 42 -18.89 0.18 0.43
N SER A 43 -19.50 1.18 -0.20
CA SER A 43 -19.95 1.12 -1.59
C SER A 43 -18.78 1.32 -2.57
N THR A 44 -17.61 1.67 -2.08
CA THR A 44 -16.39 1.63 -2.86
C THR A 44 -15.87 0.20 -2.90
N GLY A 45 -16.59 -0.68 -3.59
CA GLY A 45 -16.07 -1.98 -3.97
C GLY A 45 -14.80 -1.79 -4.78
N PHE A 46 -13.66 -1.67 -4.10
CA PHE A 46 -12.39 -1.85 -4.75
C PHE A 46 -12.38 -3.29 -5.24
N GLY A 47 -12.56 -3.47 -6.53
CA GLY A 47 -12.43 -4.77 -7.18
C GLY A 47 -11.10 -5.42 -6.74
N ASP A 48 -11.04 -6.73 -6.79
CA ASP A 48 -9.79 -7.43 -6.50
C ASP A 48 -8.71 -6.93 -7.47
N TYR A 49 -7.49 -6.83 -6.96
CA TYR A 49 -6.37 -6.43 -7.78
C TYR A 49 -6.20 -7.42 -8.94
N ARG A 50 -6.02 -6.90 -10.15
CA ARG A 50 -5.70 -7.69 -11.33
C ARG A 50 -4.24 -7.51 -11.68
N LEU A 51 -3.57 -8.63 -11.91
CA LEU A 51 -2.16 -8.68 -12.25
C LEU A 51 -1.89 -7.92 -13.55
N ARG A 52 -0.75 -7.25 -13.60
CA ARG A 52 -0.29 -6.42 -14.72
C ARG A 52 1.13 -6.80 -15.10
N ALA A 53 1.53 -6.42 -16.30
CA ALA A 53 2.94 -6.43 -16.70
C ALA A 53 3.78 -5.64 -15.70
N GLY A 54 4.95 -6.16 -15.33
CA GLY A 54 5.82 -5.58 -14.32
C GLY A 54 5.55 -6.04 -12.89
N ASP A 55 4.43 -6.72 -12.62
CA ASP A 55 4.21 -7.33 -11.30
C ASP A 55 5.23 -8.44 -11.04
N ARG A 56 5.70 -8.49 -9.79
CA ARG A 56 6.57 -9.58 -9.31
C ARG A 56 5.77 -10.50 -8.41
N LEU A 57 5.73 -11.75 -8.78
CA LEU A 57 4.98 -12.79 -8.10
C LEU A 57 5.92 -13.68 -7.31
N PHE A 58 5.77 -13.69 -5.99
CA PHE A 58 6.32 -14.77 -5.18
C PHE A 58 5.39 -15.97 -5.35
N VAL A 59 5.95 -17.09 -5.79
CA VAL A 59 5.21 -18.34 -6.00
C VAL A 59 5.88 -19.44 -5.21
N ARG A 60 5.13 -20.17 -4.44
CA ARG A 60 5.60 -21.36 -3.72
C ARG A 60 4.67 -22.54 -3.99
N VAL A 61 5.26 -23.66 -4.34
CA VAL A 61 4.55 -24.91 -4.60
C VAL A 61 4.76 -25.83 -3.41
N TYR A 62 3.68 -26.32 -2.85
CA TYR A 62 3.68 -27.33 -1.80
C TYR A 62 3.23 -28.66 -2.38
N SER A 63 4.03 -29.67 -2.24
CA SER A 63 3.75 -31.06 -2.65
C SER A 63 4.05 -32.01 -1.51
N THR A 64 3.47 -33.19 -1.57
CA THR A 64 3.81 -34.32 -0.65
C THR A 64 5.17 -34.93 -0.95
N ASP A 65 5.75 -34.64 -2.12
CA ASP A 65 7.07 -35.12 -2.54
C ASP A 65 8.15 -34.06 -2.29
N ASP A 66 9.15 -34.41 -1.47
CA ASP A 66 10.25 -33.50 -1.13
C ASP A 66 11.09 -33.07 -2.34
N LYS A 67 11.23 -33.94 -3.35
CA LYS A 67 11.97 -33.62 -4.58
C LYS A 67 11.26 -32.53 -5.38
N THR A 68 9.95 -32.60 -5.44
CA THR A 68 9.09 -31.60 -6.08
C THR A 68 9.18 -30.27 -5.33
N ASN A 69 9.13 -30.30 -4.00
CA ASN A 69 9.31 -29.10 -3.20
C ASN A 69 10.66 -28.44 -3.41
N ALA A 70 11.75 -29.22 -3.45
CA ALA A 70 13.09 -28.71 -3.70
C ALA A 70 13.26 -28.14 -5.12
N LEU A 71 12.60 -28.73 -6.09
CA LEU A 71 12.66 -28.31 -7.50
C LEU A 71 12.07 -26.91 -7.70
N PHE A 72 10.89 -26.66 -7.15
CA PHE A 72 10.18 -25.40 -7.37
C PHE A 72 10.54 -24.30 -6.37
N ASN A 73 10.88 -24.67 -5.15
CA ASN A 73 11.13 -23.69 -4.08
C ASN A 73 12.63 -23.48 -3.80
N GLY A 74 13.50 -24.14 -4.55
CA GLY A 74 14.93 -24.15 -4.27
C GLY A 74 15.26 -24.97 -3.01
N SER A 75 16.55 -25.18 -2.76
CA SER A 75 17.03 -25.90 -1.58
C SER A 75 16.65 -25.16 -0.30
N THR A 76 15.82 -25.77 0.53
CA THR A 76 15.07 -25.19 1.66
C THR A 76 15.93 -24.65 2.81
N GLY A 77 17.25 -24.68 2.70
CA GLY A 77 18.16 -24.37 3.82
C GLY A 77 18.24 -22.90 4.24
N ASN A 78 17.80 -21.96 3.41
CA ASN A 78 18.07 -20.53 3.65
C ASN A 78 16.88 -19.57 3.49
N THR A 79 15.69 -20.08 3.27
CA THR A 79 14.52 -19.22 2.98
C THR A 79 14.07 -18.38 4.19
N GLN A 80 14.39 -18.84 5.41
CA GLN A 80 14.01 -18.15 6.64
C GLN A 80 14.86 -16.90 6.93
N MET A 81 16.10 -16.89 6.43
CA MET A 81 17.00 -15.74 6.57
C MET A 81 16.70 -14.61 5.58
N MET A 82 16.00 -14.91 4.49
CA MET A 82 15.68 -13.96 3.43
C MET A 82 14.39 -13.18 3.66
N MET A 83 13.51 -13.63 4.56
CA MET A 83 12.29 -12.90 4.92
C MET A 83 12.51 -11.79 5.96
N SER A 84 13.67 -11.72 6.57
CA SER A 84 14.02 -10.69 7.55
C SER A 84 14.68 -9.48 6.88
N GLY A 85 13.88 -8.66 6.19
CA GLY A 85 14.03 -7.21 6.15
C GLY A 85 15.23 -6.56 5.45
N ALA A 86 16.14 -7.29 4.82
CA ALA A 86 17.19 -6.66 4.01
C ALA A 86 16.71 -6.58 2.54
N GLY A 87 16.27 -5.41 2.13
CA GLY A 87 15.82 -5.14 0.77
C GLY A 87 16.84 -5.63 -0.26
N GLY A 88 16.43 -6.56 -1.12
CA GLY A 88 17.21 -7.07 -2.23
C GLY A 88 17.19 -8.59 -2.44
N ALA A 89 17.07 -9.39 -1.38
CA ALA A 89 17.12 -10.84 -1.51
C ALA A 89 15.77 -11.48 -1.93
N SER A 90 14.66 -10.82 -1.68
CA SER A 90 13.32 -11.30 -2.08
C SER A 90 13.13 -11.32 -3.60
N ASP A 91 13.88 -10.49 -4.33
CA ASP A 91 13.75 -10.39 -5.79
C ASP A 91 14.29 -11.62 -6.53
N LEU A 92 15.16 -12.41 -5.90
CA LEU A 92 15.81 -13.59 -6.52
C LEU A 92 14.86 -14.78 -6.69
N TYR A 93 13.74 -14.82 -5.97
CA TYR A 93 12.79 -15.94 -5.99
C TYR A 93 11.40 -15.50 -6.44
N THR A 94 11.34 -14.51 -7.31
CA THR A 94 10.08 -13.99 -7.83
C THR A 94 10.02 -14.15 -9.33
N TYR A 95 8.83 -14.35 -9.84
CA TYR A 95 8.51 -14.39 -11.26
C TYR A 95 8.00 -13.03 -11.71
N LEU A 96 8.63 -12.47 -12.73
CA LEU A 96 8.19 -11.22 -13.33
C LEU A 96 7.07 -11.51 -14.34
N VAL A 97 5.95 -10.80 -14.23
CA VAL A 97 4.94 -10.77 -15.29
C VAL A 97 5.51 -9.92 -16.43
N THR A 98 5.74 -10.54 -17.58
CA THR A 98 6.33 -9.89 -18.76
C THR A 98 5.36 -8.88 -19.38
N GLU A 99 5.83 -8.12 -20.37
CA GLU A 99 4.97 -7.19 -21.12
C GLU A 99 3.85 -7.92 -21.88
N GLU A 100 4.09 -9.19 -22.27
CA GLU A 100 3.09 -10.06 -22.88
C GLU A 100 2.06 -10.58 -21.86
N GLY A 101 2.26 -10.28 -20.58
CA GLY A 101 1.35 -10.65 -19.49
C GLY A 101 1.50 -12.09 -19.02
N VAL A 102 2.62 -12.74 -19.28
CA VAL A 102 2.90 -14.13 -18.90
C VAL A 102 4.02 -14.18 -17.85
N ILE A 103 4.08 -15.27 -17.10
CA ILE A 103 5.28 -15.67 -16.34
C ILE A 103 5.88 -16.91 -16.97
N ASN A 104 7.21 -17.01 -17.02
CA ASN A 104 7.90 -18.23 -17.40
C ASN A 104 8.10 -19.09 -16.16
N PHE A 105 7.36 -20.21 -16.09
CA PHE A 105 7.42 -21.12 -14.94
C PHE A 105 8.22 -22.39 -15.29
N PRO A 106 9.15 -22.83 -14.41
CA PRO A 106 9.99 -23.98 -14.69
C PRO A 106 9.20 -25.21 -15.10
N MET A 107 9.67 -25.93 -16.11
CA MET A 107 9.09 -27.17 -16.67
C MET A 107 7.73 -27.03 -17.34
N ILE A 108 7.02 -25.92 -17.16
CA ILE A 108 5.68 -25.67 -17.72
C ILE A 108 5.77 -24.68 -18.87
N GLY A 109 6.67 -23.69 -18.77
CA GLY A 109 6.79 -22.62 -19.75
C GLY A 109 5.92 -21.40 -19.40
N ASP A 110 5.40 -20.74 -20.43
CA ASP A 110 4.71 -19.48 -20.29
C ASP A 110 3.25 -19.65 -19.85
N ILE A 111 2.89 -18.99 -18.74
CA ILE A 111 1.57 -19.04 -18.15
C ILE A 111 0.97 -17.64 -18.13
N PRO A 112 -0.21 -17.42 -18.75
CA PRO A 112 -0.85 -16.10 -18.80
C PRO A 112 -1.37 -15.68 -17.41
N MET A 113 -0.89 -14.51 -16.93
CA MET A 113 -1.20 -13.96 -15.62
C MET A 113 -1.92 -12.62 -15.69
N ALA A 114 -1.59 -11.76 -16.65
CA ALA A 114 -2.18 -10.44 -16.75
C ALA A 114 -3.71 -10.47 -16.83
N GLY A 115 -4.35 -9.50 -16.17
CA GLY A 115 -5.81 -9.37 -16.09
C GLY A 115 -6.49 -10.31 -15.09
N LYS A 116 -5.80 -11.34 -14.58
CA LYS A 116 -6.32 -12.24 -13.55
C LYS A 116 -6.15 -11.65 -12.16
N THR A 117 -7.05 -11.97 -11.25
CA THR A 117 -6.82 -11.80 -9.81
C THR A 117 -5.77 -12.79 -9.33
N VAL A 118 -5.16 -12.53 -8.17
CA VAL A 118 -4.19 -13.47 -7.58
C VAL A 118 -4.80 -14.86 -7.42
N ARG A 119 -6.08 -14.94 -7.03
CA ARG A 119 -6.81 -16.20 -6.89
C ARG A 119 -6.97 -16.94 -8.21
N GLU A 120 -7.39 -16.24 -9.27
CA GLU A 120 -7.54 -16.82 -10.61
C GLU A 120 -6.19 -17.28 -11.16
N ALA A 121 -5.12 -16.50 -10.92
CA ALA A 121 -3.77 -16.82 -11.34
C ALA A 121 -3.22 -18.06 -10.60
N THR A 122 -3.46 -18.14 -9.28
CA THR A 122 -3.11 -19.33 -8.47
C THR A 122 -3.79 -20.57 -9.02
N SER A 123 -5.09 -20.50 -9.27
CA SER A 123 -5.86 -21.63 -9.83
C SER A 123 -5.41 -22.01 -11.24
N ALA A 124 -5.00 -21.03 -12.06
CA ALA A 124 -4.46 -21.30 -13.40
C ALA A 124 -3.12 -22.04 -13.32
N LEU A 125 -2.24 -21.64 -12.38
CA LEU A 125 -0.95 -22.30 -12.16
C LEU A 125 -1.14 -23.71 -11.58
N GLU A 126 -2.05 -23.91 -10.61
CA GLU A 126 -2.38 -25.23 -10.06
C GLU A 126 -2.81 -26.20 -11.15
N LYS A 127 -3.70 -25.77 -12.03
CA LYS A 127 -4.14 -26.58 -13.18
C LYS A 127 -3.01 -26.91 -14.17
N ALA A 128 -2.06 -25.98 -14.33
CA ALA A 128 -0.93 -26.21 -15.22
C ALA A 128 0.09 -27.20 -14.62
N ILE A 129 0.21 -27.23 -13.29
CA ILE A 129 1.12 -28.12 -12.54
C ILE A 129 0.52 -29.54 -12.39
N GLU A 130 -0.81 -29.66 -12.27
CA GLU A 130 -1.51 -30.90 -11.94
C GLU A 130 -1.11 -32.13 -12.81
N PRO A 131 -0.90 -31.99 -14.14
CA PRO A 131 -0.49 -33.13 -14.99
C PRO A 131 0.90 -33.69 -14.62
N LEU A 132 1.77 -32.83 -14.10
CA LEU A 132 3.17 -33.20 -13.73
C LEU A 132 3.26 -33.65 -12.27
N PHE A 133 2.52 -32.97 -11.39
CA PHE A 133 2.61 -33.17 -9.94
C PHE A 133 1.23 -33.19 -9.30
N ARG A 134 0.72 -34.39 -9.07
CA ARG A 134 -0.56 -34.58 -8.38
C ARG A 134 -0.47 -34.11 -6.94
N PHE A 135 -1.57 -33.56 -6.41
CA PHE A 135 -1.70 -33.12 -5.02
C PHE A 135 -0.74 -31.98 -4.63
N SER A 136 -0.46 -31.06 -5.56
CA SER A 136 0.27 -29.84 -5.27
C SER A 136 -0.67 -28.68 -4.99
N THR A 137 -0.26 -27.81 -4.07
CA THR A 137 -0.96 -26.55 -3.75
C THR A 137 -0.01 -25.39 -4.02
N VAL A 138 -0.53 -24.31 -4.57
CA VAL A 138 0.26 -23.13 -4.90
C VAL A 138 -0.10 -21.97 -3.98
N GLU A 139 0.90 -21.36 -3.37
CA GLU A 139 0.80 -20.05 -2.71
C GLU A 139 1.38 -19.00 -3.64
N MET A 140 0.61 -17.95 -3.92
CA MET A 140 1.01 -16.86 -4.78
C MET A 140 0.75 -15.50 -4.10
N ARG A 141 1.72 -14.58 -4.18
CA ARG A 141 1.60 -13.21 -3.67
C ARG A 141 2.29 -12.23 -4.60
N VAL A 142 1.75 -11.04 -4.73
CA VAL A 142 2.42 -9.92 -5.41
C VAL A 142 3.33 -9.23 -4.39
N VAL A 143 4.63 -9.12 -4.68
CA VAL A 143 5.62 -8.63 -3.72
C VAL A 143 6.14 -7.23 -4.00
N ASN A 144 5.95 -6.70 -5.19
CA ASN A 144 6.41 -5.35 -5.55
C ASN A 144 5.32 -4.27 -5.43
N ARG A 145 4.31 -4.50 -4.59
CA ARG A 145 3.29 -3.49 -4.32
C ARG A 145 3.77 -2.51 -3.27
N ASN A 146 3.89 -1.27 -3.71
CA ASN A 146 4.47 -0.21 -2.89
C ASN A 146 3.63 1.06 -3.01
N PHE A 147 3.79 1.95 -2.04
CA PHE A 147 3.27 3.31 -2.10
C PHE A 147 4.34 4.28 -1.60
N SER A 148 4.25 5.51 -2.08
CA SER A 148 5.13 6.59 -1.63
C SER A 148 4.33 7.62 -0.86
N VAL A 149 4.90 8.14 0.21
CA VAL A 149 4.35 9.27 0.96
C VAL A 149 5.29 10.45 0.78
N ILE A 150 4.74 11.61 0.40
CA ILE A 150 5.50 12.84 0.17
C ILE A 150 4.81 13.98 0.93
N GLY A 151 5.58 14.74 1.69
CA GLY A 151 5.11 15.92 2.45
C GLY A 151 4.71 15.58 3.89
N GLY A 152 4.35 16.57 4.66
CA GLY A 152 3.72 16.56 5.99
C GLY A 152 4.23 15.64 7.10
N GLY A 153 4.88 14.55 6.79
CA GLY A 153 5.38 13.51 7.69
C GLY A 153 6.75 13.01 7.24
N LYS A 154 7.07 11.77 7.55
CA LYS A 154 8.25 11.10 6.97
C LYS A 154 7.95 10.75 5.52
N SER A 155 8.54 11.51 4.61
CA SER A 155 8.54 11.12 3.20
C SER A 155 9.30 9.80 3.03
N GLY A 156 8.76 8.88 2.24
CA GLY A 156 9.39 7.58 2.05
C GLY A 156 8.63 6.68 1.09
N TYR A 157 9.26 5.55 0.81
CA TYR A 157 8.74 4.48 -0.01
C TYR A 157 8.45 3.28 0.88
N TYR A 158 7.24 2.75 0.82
CA TYR A 158 6.74 1.74 1.74
C TYR A 158 6.15 0.56 0.99
N THR A 159 6.51 -0.64 1.40
CA THR A 159 5.93 -1.87 0.86
C THR A 159 4.58 -2.14 1.50
N MET A 160 3.59 -2.50 0.71
CA MET A 160 2.27 -2.85 1.21
C MET A 160 2.30 -4.23 1.87
N PRO A 161 1.94 -4.35 3.16
CA PRO A 161 1.97 -5.64 3.86
C PRO A 161 0.82 -6.58 3.43
N ARG A 162 -0.20 -6.03 2.76
CA ARG A 162 -1.40 -6.74 2.31
C ARG A 162 -1.80 -6.24 0.92
N GLU A 163 -2.65 -6.99 0.24
CA GLU A 163 -3.19 -6.58 -1.06
C GLU A 163 -3.94 -5.24 -1.02
N LYS A 164 -4.58 -4.95 0.10
CA LYS A 164 -5.33 -3.70 0.32
C LYS A 164 -4.91 -3.10 1.65
N ILE A 165 -4.62 -1.83 1.63
CA ILE A 165 -4.42 -1.01 2.84
C ILE A 165 -5.32 0.22 2.74
N ASN A 166 -5.79 0.69 3.89
CA ASN A 166 -6.53 1.95 3.95
C ASN A 166 -5.55 3.13 4.18
N ILE A 167 -6.07 4.35 3.99
CA ILE A 167 -5.26 5.56 4.11
C ILE A 167 -4.67 5.74 5.52
N PHE A 168 -5.38 5.32 6.56
CA PHE A 168 -4.89 5.41 7.94
C PHE A 168 -3.73 4.46 8.18
N GLN A 169 -3.78 3.24 7.62
CA GLN A 169 -2.67 2.29 7.68
C GLN A 169 -1.45 2.82 6.92
N ALA A 170 -1.65 3.42 5.73
CA ALA A 170 -0.58 4.04 4.97
C ALA A 170 0.09 5.18 5.74
N LEU A 171 -0.69 6.05 6.38
CA LEU A 171 -0.17 7.15 7.21
C LEU A 171 0.53 6.63 8.45
N ALA A 172 -0.02 5.62 9.13
CA ALA A 172 0.62 5.01 10.31
C ALA A 172 1.98 4.40 9.96
N MET A 173 2.11 3.73 8.79
CA MET A 173 3.39 3.22 8.30
C MET A 173 4.40 4.34 8.02
N ALA A 174 3.92 5.48 7.54
CA ALA A 174 4.76 6.66 7.27
C ALA A 174 5.06 7.49 8.54
N GLY A 175 4.58 7.08 9.73
CA GLY A 175 4.81 7.80 10.98
C GLY A 175 3.91 9.01 11.16
N ASP A 176 2.74 8.98 10.54
CA ASP A 176 1.70 10.02 10.57
C ASP A 176 2.11 11.36 9.92
N VAL A 177 1.14 12.25 9.83
CA VAL A 177 1.35 13.64 9.42
C VAL A 177 2.01 14.39 10.58
N GLY A 178 3.17 14.99 10.35
CA GLY A 178 3.91 15.71 11.37
C GLY A 178 3.11 16.83 12.04
N MET A 179 3.62 17.35 13.17
CA MET A 179 2.93 18.35 14.00
C MET A 179 2.44 19.58 13.23
N TYR A 180 3.14 19.97 12.16
CA TYR A 180 2.78 21.12 11.32
C TYR A 180 2.04 20.73 10.04
N GLY A 181 1.75 19.46 9.84
CA GLY A 181 1.08 18.97 8.64
C GLY A 181 -0.43 19.16 8.70
N ASP A 182 -1.03 19.45 7.58
CA ASP A 182 -2.48 19.66 7.44
C ASP A 182 -3.17 18.33 7.09
N ARG A 183 -3.80 17.72 8.09
CA ARG A 183 -4.57 16.47 7.94
C ARG A 183 -5.87 16.65 7.15
N SER A 184 -6.30 17.89 6.93
CA SER A 184 -7.48 18.17 6.13
C SER A 184 -7.24 18.06 4.62
N ARG A 185 -5.98 18.00 4.17
CA ARG A 185 -5.61 18.03 2.76
C ARG A 185 -4.67 16.90 2.38
N ILE A 186 -5.19 15.70 2.32
CA ILE A 186 -4.44 14.54 1.84
C ILE A 186 -4.85 14.23 0.41
N ARG A 187 -3.88 14.07 -0.47
CA ARG A 187 -4.09 13.72 -1.87
C ARG A 187 -3.53 12.33 -2.13
N ILE A 188 -4.35 11.49 -2.75
CA ILE A 188 -3.91 10.18 -3.24
C ILE A 188 -3.79 10.27 -4.75
N LEU A 189 -2.58 10.04 -5.26
CA LEU A 189 -2.33 9.83 -6.67
C LEU A 189 -2.36 8.33 -6.92
N ARG A 190 -3.15 7.91 -7.88
CA ARG A 190 -3.24 6.51 -8.30
C ARG A 190 -3.07 6.41 -9.80
N GLU A 191 -2.09 5.66 -10.23
CA GLU A 191 -1.93 5.28 -11.61
C GLU A 191 -2.93 4.20 -11.99
N THR A 192 -3.62 4.40 -13.08
CA THR A 192 -4.58 3.46 -13.66
C THR A 192 -4.27 3.30 -15.15
N ASP A 193 -4.86 2.28 -15.79
CA ASP A 193 -4.67 2.05 -17.22
C ASP A 193 -5.13 3.23 -18.08
N ASN A 194 -6.03 4.07 -17.55
CA ASN A 194 -6.57 5.28 -18.21
C ASN A 194 -5.86 6.58 -17.77
N GLY A 195 -4.71 6.48 -17.09
CA GLY A 195 -3.94 7.62 -16.60
C GLY A 195 -3.98 7.78 -15.08
N THR A 196 -3.50 8.92 -14.60
CA THR A 196 -3.38 9.20 -13.15
C THR A 196 -4.66 9.82 -12.60
N ILE A 197 -5.21 9.21 -11.57
CA ILE A 197 -6.37 9.73 -10.82
C ILE A 197 -5.85 10.38 -9.55
N ILE A 198 -6.28 11.64 -9.31
CA ILE A 198 -5.98 12.38 -8.08
C ILE A 198 -7.27 12.50 -7.27
N LYS A 199 -7.28 11.98 -6.05
CA LYS A 199 -8.38 12.14 -5.10
C LYS A 199 -7.89 12.89 -3.87
N SER A 200 -8.64 13.89 -3.44
CA SER A 200 -8.38 14.65 -2.21
C SER A 200 -9.29 14.12 -1.10
N PHE A 201 -8.73 13.97 0.09
CA PHE A 201 -9.42 13.50 1.28
C PHE A 201 -9.18 14.46 2.44
N GLU A 202 -10.23 14.76 3.19
CA GLU A 202 -10.15 15.43 4.49
C GLU A 202 -10.25 14.36 5.58
N ILE A 203 -9.13 14.00 6.19
CA ILE A 203 -9.14 12.94 7.22
C ILE A 203 -9.56 13.50 8.59
N GLY A 204 -9.50 14.83 8.77
CA GLY A 204 -9.91 15.50 10.00
C GLY A 204 -11.42 15.51 10.24
N ARG A 205 -12.23 15.26 9.22
CA ARG A 205 -13.70 15.18 9.33
C ARG A 205 -14.17 13.78 8.97
N ALA A 206 -15.08 13.23 9.77
CA ALA A 206 -15.82 12.05 9.35
C ALA A 206 -16.70 12.47 8.17
N HIS A 207 -16.37 12.00 6.97
CA HIS A 207 -17.25 12.19 5.82
C HIS A 207 -18.46 11.28 5.98
N VAL A 208 -19.61 11.91 5.96
CA VAL A 208 -20.92 11.29 5.79
C VAL A 208 -21.13 10.98 4.32
#